data_4262ceb02522594e0c4a09c7f3d902d1
#
_entry.id   4262ceb02522594e0c4a09c7f3d902d1
#
_cell.length_a   1.000
_cell.length_b   1.000
_cell.length_c   1.000
_cell.angle_alpha   90.00
_cell.angle_beta   90.00
_cell.angle_gamma   90.00
#
_symmetry.space_group_name_H-M   'P 1'
#
loop_
_entity.id
_entity.type
_entity.pdbx_description
1 polymer ?
#
loop_
_entity_poly.entity_id
_entity_poly.type
_entity_poly.pdbx_seq_one_letter_code
_entity_poly.pdbx_strand_id
1 'polypeptide(L)'
;MAEEFGGECNLRFDDTNPEKESDEYIQSIQEDVRWLGFQWAGDVHYASDYFDQLYLWAVNLIEQGKAYVCHLTPEQAREYRGSLTEPGKDSPFRDRSAAENLALFTQMKDGAFADGECVLRAKIDMASPHINLRDPILYRIRRAHHHQTGDKWCIYPIYDFTHGQSDAIEGITHSICTLEFEDHRPLYEWFIDNLPVPARPRQYEFARLNLNYTITSKRKLKQLVDENIVKGWDDPRMPTIAGLRRRGVTAPALRNFCEMIGVTRSDSTVDVGMLEFSIRDDLDKNAARAMCVINPLKITLTNFEEGKVEQLSSANH
;
A
#
# COMPACT_ATOMS: atom_id res chain seq x y z
N MET A 1 -0.01 -11.29 12.92
CA MET A 1 0.94 -12.30 12.37
C MET A 1 2.34 -12.14 12.97
N ALA A 2 3.13 -11.08 12.67
CA ALA A 2 4.48 -10.97 13.23
C ALA A 2 4.49 -11.10 14.76
N GLU A 3 3.67 -10.32 15.47
CA GLU A 3 3.53 -10.38 16.91
C GLU A 3 3.07 -11.77 17.42
N GLU A 4 2.09 -12.37 16.74
CA GLU A 4 1.51 -13.67 17.11
C GLU A 4 2.49 -14.83 16.94
N PHE A 5 3.33 -14.77 15.90
CA PHE A 5 4.28 -15.83 15.55
C PHE A 5 5.74 -15.51 15.96
N GLY A 6 5.97 -14.41 16.67
CA GLY A 6 7.31 -14.01 17.13
C GLY A 6 8.24 -13.60 15.99
N GLY A 7 7.69 -13.08 14.90
CA GLY A 7 8.43 -12.56 13.76
C GLY A 7 8.58 -11.05 13.82
N GLU A 8 9.19 -10.49 12.78
CA GLU A 8 9.35 -9.04 12.57
C GLU A 8 8.47 -8.56 11.42
N CYS A 9 8.08 -7.29 11.45
CA CYS A 9 7.33 -6.63 10.41
C CYS A 9 8.08 -5.39 9.94
N ASN A 10 8.38 -5.27 8.66
CA ASN A 10 8.99 -4.07 8.09
C ASN A 10 7.89 -3.10 7.61
N LEU A 11 8.23 -1.82 7.56
CA LEU A 11 7.41 -0.80 6.91
C LEU A 11 8.18 -0.24 5.73
N ARG A 12 7.64 -0.45 4.51
CA ARG A 12 8.18 0.10 3.27
C ARG A 12 7.15 0.91 2.53
N PHE A 13 7.56 2.06 2.03
CA PHE A 13 6.80 2.86 1.08
C PHE A 13 7.25 2.53 -0.35
N ASP A 14 6.30 2.21 -1.22
CA ASP A 14 6.53 2.03 -2.65
C ASP A 14 6.45 3.40 -3.35
N ASP A 15 7.57 4.09 -3.37
CA ASP A 15 7.74 5.41 -3.96
C ASP A 15 8.30 5.36 -5.39
N THR A 16 7.93 4.33 -6.17
CA THR A 16 8.34 4.16 -7.56
C THR A 16 7.73 5.19 -8.52
N ASN A 17 6.73 5.94 -8.09
CA ASN A 17 6.10 7.00 -8.87
C ASN A 17 6.39 8.39 -8.28
N PRO A 18 7.34 9.17 -8.87
CA PRO A 18 7.76 10.45 -8.32
C PRO A 18 6.65 11.50 -8.17
N GLU A 19 5.53 11.34 -8.89
CA GLU A 19 4.43 12.34 -8.89
C GLU A 19 3.34 12.07 -7.86
N LYS A 20 3.36 10.92 -7.19
CA LYS A 20 2.23 10.49 -6.35
C LYS A 20 2.51 10.47 -4.85
N GLU A 21 3.76 10.56 -4.47
CA GLU A 21 4.13 10.48 -3.07
C GLU A 21 4.10 11.85 -2.40
N SER A 22 3.66 11.87 -1.15
CA SER A 22 3.54 13.06 -0.33
C SER A 22 4.01 12.73 1.08
N ASP A 23 4.86 13.57 1.64
CA ASP A 23 5.35 13.45 3.02
C ASP A 23 4.22 13.39 4.05
N GLU A 24 3.09 14.08 3.76
CA GLU A 24 1.90 14.04 4.60
C GLU A 24 1.34 12.61 4.74
N TYR A 25 1.26 11.84 3.64
CA TYR A 25 0.78 10.46 3.68
C TYR A 25 1.76 9.55 4.42
N ILE A 26 3.05 9.72 4.20
CA ILE A 26 4.10 8.94 4.86
C ILE A 26 4.03 9.11 6.38
N GLN A 27 3.90 10.34 6.86
CA GLN A 27 3.77 10.64 8.30
C GLN A 27 2.47 10.09 8.87
N SER A 28 1.34 10.34 8.20
CA SER A 28 0.02 9.88 8.65
C SER A 28 -0.05 8.36 8.77
N ILE A 29 0.49 7.61 7.81
CA ILE A 29 0.52 6.15 7.84
C ILE A 29 1.35 5.65 9.03
N GLN A 30 2.52 6.24 9.28
CA GLN A 30 3.34 5.87 10.44
C GLN A 30 2.64 6.13 11.77
N GLU A 31 1.96 7.28 11.89
CA GLU A 31 1.17 7.61 13.08
C GLU A 31 0.02 6.64 13.29
N ASP A 32 -0.70 6.30 12.22
CA ASP A 32 -1.84 5.38 12.28
C ASP A 32 -1.41 3.96 12.67
N VAL A 33 -0.28 3.46 12.14
CA VAL A 33 0.27 2.15 12.52
C VAL A 33 0.66 2.13 14.01
N ARG A 34 1.36 3.17 14.49
CA ARG A 34 1.73 3.28 15.91
C ARG A 34 0.50 3.40 16.80
N TRP A 35 -0.48 4.19 16.40
CA TRP A 35 -1.72 4.35 17.15
C TRP A 35 -2.52 3.05 17.25
N LEU A 36 -2.53 2.22 16.21
CA LEU A 36 -3.11 0.89 16.25
C LEU A 36 -2.38 -0.06 17.20
N GLY A 37 -1.21 0.33 17.74
CA GLY A 37 -0.41 -0.45 18.70
C GLY A 37 0.62 -1.34 18.04
N PHE A 38 0.88 -1.17 16.74
CA PHE A 38 1.90 -1.94 16.02
C PHE A 38 3.19 -1.15 15.87
N GLN A 39 4.29 -1.88 15.75
CA GLN A 39 5.62 -1.34 15.47
C GLN A 39 6.25 -2.15 14.35
N TRP A 40 7.17 -1.52 13.64
CA TRP A 40 8.01 -2.18 12.63
C TRP A 40 9.45 -2.28 13.14
N ALA A 41 10.20 -3.21 12.59
CA ALA A 41 11.61 -3.42 12.90
C ALA A 41 12.47 -2.40 12.15
N GLY A 42 13.48 -1.87 12.82
CA GLY A 42 14.45 -0.96 12.21
C GLY A 42 13.86 0.36 11.72
N ASP A 43 14.45 0.87 10.64
CA ASP A 43 14.03 2.10 9.99
C ASP A 43 12.89 1.86 8.97
N VAL A 44 12.25 2.94 8.54
CA VAL A 44 11.30 2.91 7.43
C VAL A 44 12.08 2.77 6.14
N HIS A 45 11.67 1.82 5.29
CA HIS A 45 12.28 1.58 3.99
C HIS A 45 11.51 2.30 2.88
N TYR A 46 12.22 2.64 1.81
CA TYR A 46 11.64 3.17 0.59
C TYR A 46 12.09 2.32 -0.60
N ALA A 47 11.21 2.12 -1.57
CA ALA A 47 11.59 1.42 -2.80
C ALA A 47 12.75 2.14 -3.52
N SER A 48 12.80 3.46 -3.40
CA SER A 48 13.86 4.30 -3.96
C SER A 48 15.24 4.08 -3.32
N ASP A 49 15.33 3.52 -2.11
CA ASP A 49 16.60 3.14 -1.49
C ASP A 49 17.32 2.07 -2.32
N TYR A 50 16.56 1.30 -3.09
CA TYR A 50 17.05 0.16 -3.88
C TYR A 50 17.19 0.45 -5.37
N PHE A 51 16.94 1.67 -5.86
CA PHE A 51 16.95 2.00 -7.29
C PHE A 51 18.27 1.66 -7.99
N ASP A 52 19.41 1.87 -7.33
CA ASP A 52 20.71 1.50 -7.90
C ASP A 52 20.81 -0.03 -8.09
N GLN A 53 20.38 -0.83 -7.11
CA GLN A 53 20.39 -2.28 -7.19
C GLN A 53 19.36 -2.80 -8.21
N LEU A 54 18.18 -2.22 -8.25
CA LEU A 54 17.14 -2.56 -9.22
C LEU A 54 17.62 -2.29 -10.66
N TYR A 55 18.33 -1.18 -10.87
CA TYR A 55 18.94 -0.88 -12.16
C TYR A 55 19.95 -1.96 -12.57
N LEU A 56 20.83 -2.37 -11.66
CA LEU A 56 21.81 -3.45 -11.91
C LEU A 56 21.12 -4.79 -12.24
N TRP A 57 20.02 -5.09 -11.59
CA TRP A 57 19.23 -6.30 -11.89
C TRP A 57 18.50 -6.21 -13.24
N ALA A 58 18.04 -5.02 -13.63
CA ALA A 58 17.49 -4.81 -14.97
C ALA A 58 18.58 -5.02 -16.06
N VAL A 59 19.80 -4.51 -15.83
CA VAL A 59 20.96 -4.78 -16.69
C VAL A 59 21.25 -6.29 -16.77
N ASN A 60 21.23 -6.98 -15.63
CA ASN A 60 21.44 -8.43 -15.60
C ASN A 60 20.39 -9.20 -16.43
N LEU A 61 19.11 -8.82 -16.39
CA LEU A 61 18.09 -9.41 -17.26
C LEU A 61 18.35 -9.15 -18.75
N ILE A 62 18.84 -7.96 -19.11
CA ILE A 62 19.22 -7.65 -20.49
C ILE A 62 20.39 -8.54 -20.95
N GLU A 63 21.42 -8.67 -20.14
CA GLU A 63 22.60 -9.51 -20.43
C GLU A 63 22.23 -10.99 -20.58
N GLN A 64 21.25 -11.48 -19.82
CA GLN A 64 20.68 -12.82 -19.97
C GLN A 64 19.76 -12.96 -21.20
N GLY A 65 19.50 -11.90 -21.96
CA GLY A 65 18.53 -11.90 -23.05
C GLY A 65 17.06 -12.00 -22.59
N LYS A 66 16.79 -11.68 -21.31
CA LYS A 66 15.48 -11.74 -20.66
C LYS A 66 14.79 -10.38 -20.52
N ALA A 67 15.36 -9.31 -21.08
CA ALA A 67 14.73 -8.00 -21.17
C ALA A 67 15.17 -7.28 -22.44
N TYR A 68 14.30 -6.40 -22.94
CA TYR A 68 14.55 -5.64 -24.16
C TYR A 68 13.87 -4.26 -24.11
N VAL A 69 14.45 -3.27 -24.81
CA VAL A 69 13.87 -1.94 -24.96
C VAL A 69 12.83 -1.96 -26.08
N CYS A 70 11.66 -1.45 -25.80
CA CYS A 70 10.50 -1.48 -26.69
C CYS A 70 9.99 -0.07 -26.97
N HIS A 71 9.81 0.25 -28.24
CA HIS A 71 9.32 1.56 -28.73
C HIS A 71 7.86 1.49 -29.22
N LEU A 72 7.11 0.45 -28.87
CA LEU A 72 5.66 0.41 -29.15
C LEU A 72 4.94 1.49 -28.36
N THR A 73 4.02 2.19 -29.02
CA THR A 73 3.10 3.09 -28.31
C THR A 73 2.20 2.31 -27.35
N PRO A 74 1.57 2.96 -26.37
CA PRO A 74 0.63 2.29 -25.47
C PRO A 74 -0.49 1.54 -26.19
N GLU A 75 -1.00 2.08 -27.31
CA GLU A 75 -2.05 1.48 -28.13
C GLU A 75 -1.53 0.23 -28.83
N GLN A 76 -0.38 0.32 -29.50
CA GLN A 76 0.28 -0.81 -30.14
C GLN A 76 0.62 -1.90 -29.12
N ALA A 77 1.17 -1.51 -27.96
CA ALA A 77 1.52 -2.46 -26.90
C ALA A 77 0.29 -3.21 -26.36
N ARG A 78 -0.88 -2.55 -26.31
CA ARG A 78 -2.14 -3.19 -25.93
C ARG A 78 -2.60 -4.19 -26.99
N GLU A 79 -2.50 -3.83 -28.25
CA GLU A 79 -2.82 -4.73 -29.37
C GLU A 79 -1.91 -5.95 -29.37
N TYR A 80 -0.59 -5.75 -29.26
CA TYR A 80 0.38 -6.83 -29.24
C TYR A 80 0.22 -7.77 -28.04
N ARG A 81 -0.18 -7.25 -26.89
CA ARG A 81 -0.40 -8.06 -25.68
C ARG A 81 -1.59 -9.04 -25.84
N GLY A 82 -2.55 -8.74 -26.71
CA GLY A 82 -3.76 -9.53 -26.89
C GLY A 82 -4.76 -9.39 -25.73
N SER A 83 -5.65 -10.35 -25.61
CA SER A 83 -6.71 -10.40 -24.59
C SER A 83 -6.60 -11.63 -23.71
N LEU A 84 -7.52 -11.80 -22.75
CA LEU A 84 -7.58 -13.04 -21.92
C LEU A 84 -7.88 -14.28 -22.75
N THR A 85 -8.54 -14.13 -23.91
CA THR A 85 -8.94 -15.22 -24.80
C THR A 85 -8.07 -15.36 -26.04
N GLU A 86 -7.23 -14.37 -26.32
CA GLU A 86 -6.34 -14.35 -27.48
C GLU A 86 -4.89 -14.17 -27.04
N PRO A 87 -3.95 -14.98 -27.54
CA PRO A 87 -2.53 -14.82 -27.22
C PRO A 87 -2.00 -13.49 -27.73
N GLY A 88 -0.92 -13.02 -27.13
CA GLY A 88 -0.18 -11.87 -27.63
C GLY A 88 0.68 -12.21 -28.84
N LYS A 89 1.27 -11.15 -29.43
CA LYS A 89 2.22 -11.21 -30.55
C LYS A 89 3.57 -10.65 -30.11
N ASP A 90 4.64 -11.22 -30.60
CA ASP A 90 5.99 -10.72 -30.34
C ASP A 90 6.17 -9.29 -30.87
N SER A 91 6.75 -8.43 -30.06
CA SER A 91 7.14 -7.08 -30.47
C SER A 91 8.24 -7.15 -31.53
N PRO A 92 8.24 -6.28 -32.58
CA PRO A 92 9.33 -6.21 -33.56
C PRO A 92 10.69 -5.85 -32.91
N PHE A 93 10.70 -5.39 -31.68
CA PHE A 93 11.91 -5.03 -30.92
C PHE A 93 12.42 -6.14 -30.03
N ARG A 94 11.70 -7.25 -29.92
CA ARG A 94 11.94 -8.33 -28.97
C ARG A 94 13.23 -9.10 -29.21
N ASP A 95 13.68 -9.17 -30.47
CA ASP A 95 14.83 -9.99 -30.88
C ASP A 95 16.13 -9.15 -31.07
N ARG A 96 16.15 -7.91 -30.56
CA ARG A 96 17.41 -7.15 -30.49
C ARG A 96 18.43 -7.87 -29.62
N SER A 97 19.70 -7.73 -29.99
CA SER A 97 20.82 -8.28 -29.21
C SER A 97 20.88 -7.67 -27.79
N ALA A 98 21.45 -8.41 -26.85
CA ALA A 98 21.68 -7.90 -25.50
C ALA A 98 22.52 -6.62 -25.50
N ALA A 99 23.55 -6.54 -26.37
CA ALA A 99 24.40 -5.36 -26.48
C ALA A 99 23.63 -4.11 -26.95
N GLU A 100 22.76 -4.24 -27.95
CA GLU A 100 21.91 -3.13 -28.42
C GLU A 100 20.90 -2.70 -27.32
N ASN A 101 20.27 -3.65 -26.66
CA ASN A 101 19.34 -3.34 -25.57
C ASN A 101 20.04 -2.66 -24.39
N LEU A 102 21.26 -3.09 -24.03
CA LEU A 102 22.05 -2.46 -22.99
C LEU A 102 22.40 -1.01 -23.33
N ALA A 103 22.85 -0.77 -24.58
CA ALA A 103 23.14 0.58 -25.07
C ALA A 103 21.89 1.48 -25.01
N LEU A 104 20.73 0.98 -25.46
CA LEU A 104 19.46 1.73 -25.41
C LEU A 104 19.00 1.98 -23.96
N PHE A 105 19.12 1.01 -23.07
CA PHE A 105 18.74 1.18 -21.67
C PHE A 105 19.64 2.18 -20.94
N THR A 106 20.93 2.20 -21.27
CA THR A 106 21.86 3.23 -20.79
C THR A 106 21.43 4.62 -21.30
N GLN A 107 21.10 4.75 -22.57
CA GLN A 107 20.59 6.00 -23.16
C GLN A 107 19.26 6.45 -22.51
N MET A 108 18.38 5.50 -22.14
CA MET A 108 17.16 5.83 -21.36
C MET A 108 17.53 6.46 -20.03
N LYS A 109 18.47 5.87 -19.29
CA LYS A 109 18.97 6.39 -18.00
C LYS A 109 19.63 7.76 -18.15
N ASP A 110 20.39 7.98 -19.23
CA ASP A 110 21.10 9.22 -19.51
C ASP A 110 20.16 10.34 -20.06
N GLY A 111 18.87 10.03 -20.20
CA GLY A 111 17.87 11.01 -20.62
C GLY A 111 17.84 11.31 -22.11
N ALA A 112 18.36 10.42 -22.97
CA ALA A 112 18.39 10.59 -24.41
C ALA A 112 17.01 10.53 -25.09
N PHE A 113 16.02 9.88 -24.43
CA PHE A 113 14.67 9.69 -24.94
C PHE A 113 13.66 10.53 -24.17
N ALA A 114 12.55 10.89 -24.82
CA ALA A 114 11.44 11.59 -24.21
C ALA A 114 10.55 10.64 -23.35
N ASP A 115 9.72 11.22 -22.47
CA ASP A 115 8.73 10.49 -21.71
C ASP A 115 7.79 9.73 -22.65
N GLY A 116 7.62 8.42 -22.40
CA GLY A 116 6.75 7.55 -23.19
C GLY A 116 7.32 7.09 -24.54
N GLU A 117 8.53 7.52 -24.94
CA GLU A 117 9.16 7.14 -26.21
C GLU A 117 9.56 5.67 -26.25
N CYS A 118 10.04 5.15 -25.14
CA CYS A 118 10.34 3.73 -24.99
C CYS A 118 10.23 3.28 -23.53
N VAL A 119 10.19 1.96 -23.35
CA VAL A 119 10.16 1.29 -22.06
C VAL A 119 11.08 0.08 -22.08
N LEU A 120 11.58 -0.35 -20.92
CA LEU A 120 12.20 -1.67 -20.78
C LEU A 120 11.10 -2.70 -20.48
N ARG A 121 11.10 -3.83 -21.18
CA ARG A 121 10.18 -4.95 -20.96
C ARG A 121 10.94 -6.23 -20.62
N ALA A 122 10.35 -7.06 -19.77
CA ALA A 122 10.79 -8.46 -19.66
C ALA A 122 10.51 -9.20 -20.96
N LYS A 123 11.33 -10.20 -21.28
CA LYS A 123 11.13 -11.14 -22.39
C LYS A 123 10.75 -12.49 -21.80
N ILE A 124 9.45 -12.75 -21.70
CA ILE A 124 8.91 -13.96 -21.06
C ILE A 124 8.16 -14.82 -22.08
N ASP A 125 6.84 -14.69 -22.18
CA ASP A 125 6.01 -15.50 -23.08
C ASP A 125 4.76 -14.72 -23.50
N MET A 126 4.71 -14.30 -24.76
CA MET A 126 3.58 -13.58 -25.31
C MET A 126 2.33 -14.46 -25.53
N ALA A 127 2.48 -15.79 -25.49
CA ALA A 127 1.38 -16.74 -25.56
C ALA A 127 0.85 -17.19 -24.19
N SER A 128 1.47 -16.73 -23.10
CA SER A 128 1.07 -17.10 -21.74
C SER A 128 -0.43 -16.85 -21.48
N PRO A 129 -1.14 -17.78 -20.84
CA PRO A 129 -2.49 -17.56 -20.35
C PRO A 129 -2.53 -16.47 -19.26
N HIS A 130 -1.44 -16.28 -18.52
CA HIS A 130 -1.28 -15.21 -17.55
C HIS A 130 -0.84 -13.91 -18.25
N ILE A 131 -1.76 -12.95 -18.37
CA ILE A 131 -1.52 -11.72 -19.13
C ILE A 131 -0.34 -10.91 -18.58
N ASN A 132 -0.06 -11.01 -17.28
CA ASN A 132 1.05 -10.34 -16.62
C ASN A 132 2.42 -10.94 -16.98
N LEU A 133 2.47 -12.14 -17.59
CA LEU A 133 3.69 -12.75 -18.12
C LEU A 133 3.93 -12.42 -19.60
N ARG A 134 3.03 -11.66 -20.25
CA ARG A 134 3.19 -11.26 -21.65
C ARG A 134 4.06 -10.01 -21.76
N ASP A 135 5.33 -10.19 -21.64
CA ASP A 135 6.40 -9.17 -21.73
C ASP A 135 6.04 -7.87 -20.98
N PRO A 136 5.90 -7.92 -19.63
CA PRO A 136 5.53 -6.77 -18.82
C PRO A 136 6.61 -5.67 -18.87
N ILE A 137 6.18 -4.44 -18.61
CA ILE A 137 7.10 -3.30 -18.46
C ILE A 137 7.90 -3.47 -17.16
N LEU A 138 9.19 -3.16 -17.19
CA LEU A 138 10.09 -3.11 -16.04
C LEU A 138 10.43 -1.67 -15.65
N TYR A 139 10.78 -0.84 -16.64
CA TYR A 139 11.13 0.56 -16.48
C TYR A 139 10.41 1.44 -17.49
N ARG A 140 10.06 2.64 -17.04
CA ARG A 140 9.50 3.72 -17.85
C ARG A 140 10.34 4.98 -17.68
N ILE A 141 10.31 5.84 -18.70
CA ILE A 141 10.91 7.19 -18.64
C ILE A 141 9.90 8.12 -17.99
N ARG A 142 10.36 8.88 -16.99
CA ARG A 142 9.58 9.93 -16.34
C ARG A 142 10.50 11.03 -15.83
N ARG A 143 10.38 12.24 -16.39
CA ARG A 143 11.13 13.40 -15.92
C ARG A 143 10.35 14.15 -14.86
N ALA A 144 10.53 13.76 -13.62
CA ALA A 144 9.92 14.39 -12.46
C ALA A 144 10.87 14.34 -11.28
N HIS A 145 10.79 15.36 -10.44
CA HIS A 145 11.54 15.40 -9.17
C HIS A 145 11.00 14.34 -8.21
N HIS A 146 11.88 13.53 -7.66
CA HIS A 146 11.54 12.46 -6.71
C HIS A 146 11.84 12.93 -5.28
N HIS A 147 10.92 12.73 -4.34
CA HIS A 147 11.03 13.22 -2.98
C HIS A 147 12.28 12.72 -2.22
N GLN A 148 12.79 11.51 -2.51
CA GLN A 148 14.00 10.96 -1.89
C GLN A 148 15.25 11.14 -2.75
N THR A 149 15.16 10.85 -4.06
CA THR A 149 16.34 10.80 -4.93
C THR A 149 16.56 12.07 -5.76
N GLY A 150 15.67 13.05 -5.64
CA GLY A 150 15.75 14.30 -6.39
C GLY A 150 15.68 14.07 -7.90
N ASP A 151 16.61 14.66 -8.63
CA ASP A 151 16.70 14.58 -10.09
C ASP A 151 17.75 13.56 -10.57
N LYS A 152 18.17 12.63 -9.70
CA LYS A 152 19.17 11.61 -10.03
C LYS A 152 18.69 10.66 -11.13
N TRP A 153 17.38 10.38 -11.19
CA TRP A 153 16.79 9.42 -12.11
C TRP A 153 15.79 10.10 -13.06
N CYS A 154 15.79 9.66 -14.29
CA CYS A 154 14.74 9.97 -15.29
C CYS A 154 14.05 8.69 -15.79
N ILE A 155 14.46 7.52 -15.31
CA ILE A 155 13.79 6.24 -15.51
C ILE A 155 13.40 5.67 -14.14
N TYR A 156 12.22 5.10 -14.06
CA TYR A 156 11.69 4.55 -12.82
C TYR A 156 11.19 3.13 -13.05
N PRO A 157 11.50 2.20 -12.13
CA PRO A 157 10.94 0.87 -12.18
C PRO A 157 9.43 0.93 -11.94
N ILE A 158 8.70 -0.06 -12.42
CA ILE A 158 7.29 -0.21 -12.08
C ILE A 158 7.15 -1.09 -10.82
N TYR A 159 5.97 -1.04 -10.20
CA TYR A 159 5.65 -1.79 -8.99
C TYR A 159 5.99 -3.28 -9.10
N ASP A 160 5.54 -3.95 -10.16
CA ASP A 160 5.75 -5.39 -10.33
C ASP A 160 7.23 -5.79 -10.38
N PHE A 161 8.09 -4.93 -10.94
CA PHE A 161 9.54 -5.16 -10.95
C PHE A 161 10.19 -4.85 -9.60
N THR A 162 9.61 -3.96 -8.81
CA THR A 162 10.22 -3.48 -7.56
C THR A 162 9.88 -4.34 -6.37
N HIS A 163 8.63 -4.78 -6.26
CA HIS A 163 8.05 -5.37 -5.06
C HIS A 163 8.83 -6.60 -4.57
N GLY A 164 8.95 -7.65 -5.39
CA GLY A 164 9.61 -8.89 -4.98
C GLY A 164 11.11 -8.72 -4.71
N GLN A 165 11.76 -7.85 -5.45
CA GLN A 165 13.18 -7.58 -5.28
C GLN A 165 13.45 -6.80 -4.00
N SER A 166 12.62 -5.81 -3.66
CA SER A 166 12.71 -5.10 -2.39
C SER A 166 12.46 -6.04 -1.20
N ASP A 167 11.45 -6.91 -1.31
CA ASP A 167 11.21 -7.96 -0.31
C ASP A 167 12.43 -8.85 -0.11
N ALA A 168 13.10 -9.24 -1.20
CA ALA A 168 14.28 -10.08 -1.14
C ALA A 168 15.48 -9.35 -0.50
N ILE A 169 15.68 -8.05 -0.77
CA ILE A 169 16.73 -7.23 -0.16
C ILE A 169 16.50 -7.13 1.36
N GLU A 170 15.28 -6.92 1.77
CA GLU A 170 14.88 -6.79 3.18
C GLU A 170 14.81 -8.14 3.92
N GLY A 171 15.01 -9.27 3.23
CA GLY A 171 14.93 -10.60 3.84
C GLY A 171 13.52 -11.03 4.24
N ILE A 172 12.50 -10.46 3.61
CA ILE A 172 11.10 -10.80 3.86
C ILE A 172 10.85 -12.27 3.52
N THR A 173 10.18 -12.99 4.41
CA THR A 173 9.77 -14.38 4.20
C THR A 173 8.34 -14.48 3.70
N HIS A 174 7.43 -13.64 4.21
CA HIS A 174 6.01 -13.61 3.92
C HIS A 174 5.63 -12.22 3.40
N SER A 175 5.52 -12.07 2.09
CA SER A 175 5.04 -10.86 1.43
C SER A 175 3.52 -10.87 1.39
N ILE A 176 2.87 -10.03 2.18
CA ILE A 176 1.41 -10.01 2.33
C ILE A 176 0.83 -8.87 1.52
N CYS A 177 -0.15 -9.17 0.67
CA CYS A 177 -0.83 -8.20 -0.17
C CYS A 177 -2.33 -8.50 -0.31
N THR A 178 -3.05 -7.68 -1.06
CA THR A 178 -4.47 -7.90 -1.34
C THR A 178 -4.68 -8.84 -2.52
N LEU A 179 -5.87 -9.47 -2.62
CA LEU A 179 -6.23 -10.42 -3.68
C LEU A 179 -6.11 -9.85 -5.10
N GLU A 180 -6.15 -8.54 -5.27
CA GLU A 180 -5.93 -7.91 -6.58
C GLU A 180 -4.54 -8.20 -7.17
N PHE A 181 -3.58 -8.65 -6.36
CA PHE A 181 -2.24 -9.05 -6.78
C PHE A 181 -2.06 -10.56 -6.97
N GLU A 182 -3.11 -11.36 -6.83
CA GLU A 182 -3.02 -12.82 -7.04
C GLU A 182 -2.54 -13.16 -8.46
N ASP A 183 -3.08 -12.47 -9.47
CA ASP A 183 -2.66 -12.63 -10.85
C ASP A 183 -1.23 -12.12 -11.15
N HIS A 184 -0.64 -11.34 -10.23
CA HIS A 184 0.73 -10.83 -10.34
C HIS A 184 1.77 -11.80 -9.74
N ARG A 185 1.35 -12.78 -8.90
CA ARG A 185 2.26 -13.74 -8.25
C ARG A 185 3.15 -14.50 -9.23
N PRO A 186 2.70 -15.01 -10.38
CA PRO A 186 3.58 -15.67 -11.34
C PRO A 186 4.71 -14.78 -11.84
N LEU A 187 4.46 -13.47 -11.99
CA LEU A 187 5.47 -12.50 -12.37
C LEU A 187 6.45 -12.21 -11.22
N TYR A 188 5.94 -12.08 -10.00
CA TYR A 188 6.76 -11.95 -8.79
C TYR A 188 7.75 -13.13 -8.67
N GLU A 189 7.25 -14.36 -8.78
CA GLU A 189 8.07 -15.58 -8.73
C GLU A 189 9.08 -15.63 -9.87
N TRP A 190 8.67 -15.20 -11.09
CA TRP A 190 9.58 -15.17 -12.23
C TRP A 190 10.79 -14.26 -11.99
N PHE A 191 10.63 -13.09 -11.37
CA PHE A 191 11.74 -12.23 -11.03
C PHE A 191 12.66 -12.86 -9.99
N ILE A 192 12.10 -13.43 -8.93
CA ILE A 192 12.88 -14.11 -7.87
C ILE A 192 13.68 -15.28 -8.42
N ASP A 193 13.15 -15.99 -9.42
CA ASP A 193 13.83 -17.13 -10.06
C ASP A 193 14.92 -16.73 -11.06
N ASN A 194 14.82 -15.55 -11.65
CA ASN A 194 15.72 -15.12 -12.73
C ASN A 194 16.76 -14.07 -12.30
N LEU A 195 16.72 -13.61 -11.08
CA LEU A 195 17.64 -12.62 -10.54
C LEU A 195 18.49 -13.21 -9.38
N PRO A 196 19.71 -12.72 -9.19
CA PRO A 196 20.57 -13.15 -8.08
C PRO A 196 20.16 -12.43 -6.77
N VAL A 197 18.94 -12.66 -6.33
CA VAL A 197 18.37 -12.04 -5.12
C VAL A 197 18.95 -12.69 -3.85
N PRO A 198 19.14 -11.93 -2.75
CA PRO A 198 19.73 -12.46 -1.51
C PRO A 198 18.80 -13.36 -0.71
N ALA A 199 17.47 -13.24 -0.89
CA ALA A 199 16.47 -14.06 -0.22
C ALA A 199 15.35 -14.45 -1.20
N ARG A 200 14.53 -15.43 -0.83
CA ARG A 200 13.41 -15.93 -1.65
C ARG A 200 12.09 -15.74 -0.91
N PRO A 201 11.53 -14.52 -0.90
CA PRO A 201 10.25 -14.24 -0.31
C PRO A 201 9.12 -14.98 -1.05
N ARG A 202 7.98 -15.18 -0.37
CA ARG A 202 6.76 -15.72 -0.98
C ARG A 202 5.61 -14.76 -0.79
N GLN A 203 4.87 -14.52 -1.86
CA GLN A 203 3.68 -13.68 -1.86
C GLN A 203 2.45 -14.46 -1.37
N TYR A 204 1.68 -13.84 -0.46
CA TYR A 204 0.42 -14.34 0.07
C TYR A 204 -0.64 -13.25 -0.01
N GLU A 205 -1.77 -13.55 -0.62
CA GLU A 205 -2.84 -12.59 -0.83
C GLU A 205 -4.03 -12.88 0.07
N PHE A 206 -4.64 -11.80 0.54
CA PHE A 206 -5.83 -11.83 1.36
C PHE A 206 -6.88 -10.83 0.86
N ALA A 207 -8.14 -11.11 1.16
CA ALA A 207 -9.24 -10.25 0.80
C ALA A 207 -9.10 -8.87 1.45
N ARG A 208 -9.43 -7.84 0.69
CA ARG A 208 -9.55 -6.49 1.21
C ARG A 208 -10.80 -6.39 2.08
N LEU A 209 -10.72 -5.63 3.17
CA LEU A 209 -11.89 -5.29 3.97
C LEU A 209 -12.83 -4.38 3.17
N ASN A 210 -14.00 -4.90 2.86
CA ASN A 210 -15.11 -4.14 2.28
C ASN A 210 -16.24 -4.06 3.32
N LEU A 211 -16.64 -2.84 3.67
CA LEU A 211 -17.78 -2.58 4.55
C LEU A 211 -18.99 -2.16 3.72
N ASN A 212 -20.18 -2.68 4.05
CA ASN A 212 -21.40 -2.13 3.50
C ASN A 212 -21.62 -0.68 3.98
N TYR A 213 -22.40 0.12 3.27
CA TYR A 213 -22.69 1.53 3.56
C TYR A 213 -21.45 2.42 3.73
N THR A 214 -20.26 1.97 3.32
CA THR A 214 -19.00 2.69 3.52
C THR A 214 -18.22 2.81 2.21
N ILE A 215 -17.76 4.02 1.89
CA ILE A 215 -16.91 4.27 0.73
C ILE A 215 -15.45 4.19 1.17
N THR A 216 -14.71 3.19 0.68
CA THR A 216 -13.28 3.01 0.96
C THR A 216 -12.36 3.43 -0.19
N SER A 217 -12.91 3.93 -1.30
CA SER A 217 -12.15 4.37 -2.46
C SER A 217 -11.38 5.67 -2.20
N LYS A 218 -10.03 5.63 -2.20
CA LYS A 218 -9.17 6.82 -2.04
C LYS A 218 -9.57 7.95 -2.99
N ARG A 219 -9.85 7.65 -4.27
CA ARG A 219 -10.25 8.65 -5.25
C ARG A 219 -11.52 9.39 -4.87
N LYS A 220 -12.55 8.67 -4.40
CA LYS A 220 -13.82 9.27 -3.99
C LYS A 220 -13.68 10.06 -2.70
N LEU A 221 -12.90 9.55 -1.73
CA LEU A 221 -12.63 10.26 -0.49
C LEU A 221 -11.80 11.53 -0.74
N LYS A 222 -10.80 11.45 -1.64
CA LYS A 222 -10.02 12.62 -2.04
C LYS A 222 -10.90 13.70 -2.65
N GLN A 223 -11.89 13.35 -3.46
CA GLN A 223 -12.83 14.31 -4.03
C GLN A 223 -13.58 15.09 -2.94
N LEU A 224 -13.99 14.44 -1.84
CA LEU A 224 -14.64 15.12 -0.73
C LEU A 224 -13.74 16.15 -0.04
N VAL A 225 -12.43 15.87 0.02
CA VAL A 225 -11.43 16.78 0.56
C VAL A 225 -11.18 17.93 -0.41
N ASP A 226 -10.94 17.64 -1.69
CA ASP A 226 -10.64 18.64 -2.72
C ASP A 226 -11.81 19.62 -2.92
N GLU A 227 -13.05 19.16 -2.84
CA GLU A 227 -14.26 19.96 -2.94
C GLU A 227 -14.66 20.66 -1.61
N ASN A 228 -13.84 20.52 -0.55
CA ASN A 228 -14.07 21.09 0.78
C ASN A 228 -15.42 20.66 1.42
N ILE A 229 -15.96 19.49 1.06
CA ILE A 229 -17.15 18.90 1.69
C ILE A 229 -16.81 18.41 3.10
N VAL A 230 -15.59 17.94 3.30
CA VAL A 230 -14.99 17.59 4.58
C VAL A 230 -13.75 18.46 4.85
N LYS A 231 -13.39 18.64 6.12
CA LYS A 231 -12.27 19.51 6.52
C LYS A 231 -10.86 18.95 6.21
N GLY A 232 -10.78 17.66 5.96
CA GLY A 232 -9.53 16.94 5.69
C GLY A 232 -9.70 15.44 5.84
N TRP A 233 -8.60 14.71 5.72
CA TRP A 233 -8.58 13.25 5.83
C TRP A 233 -8.91 12.74 7.25
N ASP A 234 -8.77 13.57 8.27
CA ASP A 234 -9.11 13.29 9.66
C ASP A 234 -10.53 13.75 10.07
N ASP A 235 -11.33 14.22 9.12
CA ASP A 235 -12.72 14.60 9.42
C ASP A 235 -13.48 13.40 10.02
N PRO A 236 -14.21 13.55 11.16
CA PRO A 236 -14.90 12.44 11.82
C PRO A 236 -15.94 11.72 10.94
N ARG A 237 -16.34 12.30 9.82
CA ARG A 237 -17.24 11.69 8.83
C ARG A 237 -16.49 10.76 7.85
N MET A 238 -15.16 10.84 7.82
CA MET A 238 -14.34 10.05 6.92
C MET A 238 -14.07 8.66 7.51
N PRO A 239 -14.16 7.58 6.72
CA PRO A 239 -13.85 6.22 7.17
C PRO A 239 -12.33 5.93 7.12
N THR A 240 -11.51 6.91 7.43
CA THR A 240 -10.07 6.77 7.60
C THR A 240 -9.76 6.42 9.05
N ILE A 241 -8.60 5.83 9.33
CA ILE A 241 -8.15 5.57 10.70
C ILE A 241 -8.10 6.89 11.49
N ALA A 242 -7.53 7.96 10.90
CA ALA A 242 -7.47 9.27 11.51
C ALA A 242 -8.87 9.85 11.80
N GLY A 243 -9.83 9.71 10.87
CA GLY A 243 -11.22 10.13 11.05
C GLY A 243 -11.94 9.36 12.15
N LEU A 244 -11.77 8.02 12.19
CA LEU A 244 -12.33 7.16 13.23
C LEU A 244 -11.73 7.51 14.61
N ARG A 245 -10.41 7.68 14.70
CA ARG A 245 -9.73 8.12 15.93
C ARG A 245 -10.28 9.46 16.43
N ARG A 246 -10.42 10.43 15.55
CA ARG A 246 -10.97 11.75 15.90
C ARG A 246 -12.46 11.70 16.31
N ARG A 247 -13.20 10.72 15.80
CA ARG A 247 -14.58 10.45 16.22
C ARG A 247 -14.69 9.79 17.60
N GLY A 248 -13.58 9.33 18.17
CA GLY A 248 -13.52 8.69 19.49
C GLY A 248 -13.45 7.16 19.44
N VAL A 249 -13.25 6.56 18.28
CA VAL A 249 -12.98 5.12 18.15
C VAL A 249 -11.60 4.80 18.70
N THR A 250 -11.48 3.72 19.43
CA THR A 250 -10.23 3.27 20.06
C THR A 250 -9.48 2.26 19.17
N ALA A 251 -8.16 2.18 19.33
CA ALA A 251 -7.35 1.19 18.63
C ALA A 251 -7.74 -0.26 19.01
N PRO A 252 -7.99 -0.60 20.31
CA PRO A 252 -8.50 -1.91 20.67
C PRO A 252 -9.81 -2.29 19.98
N ALA A 253 -10.76 -1.35 19.85
CA ALA A 253 -12.01 -1.63 19.15
C ALA A 253 -11.78 -2.03 17.69
N LEU A 254 -10.88 -1.34 16.97
CA LEU A 254 -10.55 -1.69 15.58
C LEU A 254 -9.84 -3.03 15.47
N ARG A 255 -8.91 -3.33 16.37
CA ARG A 255 -8.22 -4.63 16.40
C ARG A 255 -9.20 -5.77 16.67
N ASN A 256 -10.05 -5.64 17.69
CA ASN A 256 -11.07 -6.63 18.03
C ASN A 256 -12.04 -6.86 16.85
N PHE A 257 -12.41 -5.79 16.13
CA PHE A 257 -13.20 -5.92 14.91
C PHE A 257 -12.47 -6.75 13.85
N CYS A 258 -11.19 -6.47 13.58
CA CYS A 258 -10.40 -7.24 12.61
C CYS A 258 -10.25 -8.71 13.02
N GLU A 259 -10.05 -9.00 14.32
CA GLU A 259 -10.00 -10.36 14.85
C GLU A 259 -11.34 -11.08 14.68
N MET A 260 -12.44 -10.40 14.93
CA MET A 260 -13.80 -10.95 14.81
C MET A 260 -14.16 -11.35 13.38
N ILE A 261 -13.78 -10.53 12.38
CA ILE A 261 -14.03 -10.84 10.97
C ILE A 261 -13.03 -11.87 10.41
N GLY A 262 -11.85 -11.97 11.02
CA GLY A 262 -10.77 -12.85 10.59
C GLY A 262 -10.14 -12.45 9.25
N VAL A 263 -9.11 -13.21 8.85
CA VAL A 263 -8.41 -13.05 7.56
C VAL A 263 -8.89 -14.13 6.60
N THR A 264 -9.31 -13.72 5.40
CA THR A 264 -9.86 -14.63 4.38
C THR A 264 -9.24 -14.37 3.00
N ARG A 265 -9.27 -15.39 2.15
CA ARG A 265 -8.93 -15.30 0.72
C ARG A 265 -10.17 -15.19 -0.18
N SER A 266 -11.33 -15.00 0.38
CA SER A 266 -12.58 -14.82 -0.36
C SER A 266 -13.09 -13.41 -0.20
N ASP A 267 -13.29 -12.70 -1.29
CA ASP A 267 -13.89 -11.37 -1.27
C ASP A 267 -15.30 -11.44 -0.66
N SER A 268 -15.50 -10.64 0.38
CA SER A 268 -16.76 -10.54 1.06
C SER A 268 -17.03 -9.10 1.49
N THR A 269 -18.29 -8.78 1.73
CA THR A 269 -18.69 -7.50 2.33
C THR A 269 -19.10 -7.74 3.77
N VAL A 270 -18.42 -7.07 4.68
CA VAL A 270 -18.66 -7.14 6.12
C VAL A 270 -19.73 -6.12 6.50
N ASP A 271 -20.62 -6.47 7.39
CA ASP A 271 -21.64 -5.57 7.92
C ASP A 271 -21.00 -4.50 8.80
N VAL A 272 -21.27 -3.22 8.53
CA VAL A 272 -20.80 -2.09 9.35
C VAL A 272 -21.28 -2.19 10.79
N GLY A 273 -22.42 -2.85 11.04
CA GLY A 273 -22.92 -3.15 12.38
C GLY A 273 -21.95 -3.94 13.24
N MET A 274 -21.10 -4.78 12.66
CA MET A 274 -20.04 -5.49 13.40
C MET A 274 -18.94 -4.52 13.89
N LEU A 275 -18.55 -3.56 13.06
CA LEU A 275 -17.64 -2.49 13.48
C LEU A 275 -18.25 -1.64 14.60
N GLU A 276 -19.50 -1.23 14.44
CA GLU A 276 -20.22 -0.45 15.46
C GLU A 276 -20.39 -1.23 16.77
N PHE A 277 -20.63 -2.53 16.67
CA PHE A 277 -20.69 -3.41 17.87
C PHE A 277 -19.36 -3.41 18.60
N SER A 278 -18.25 -3.64 17.91
CA SER A 278 -16.91 -3.64 18.50
C SER A 278 -16.56 -2.30 19.17
N ILE A 279 -16.94 -1.18 18.54
CA ILE A 279 -16.75 0.15 19.11
C ILE A 279 -17.56 0.34 20.37
N ARG A 280 -18.86 -0.03 20.37
CA ARG A 280 -19.73 0.08 21.56
C ARG A 280 -19.25 -0.79 22.70
N ASP A 281 -18.87 -2.04 22.42
CA ASP A 281 -18.39 -2.98 23.44
C ASP A 281 -17.13 -2.45 24.14
N ASP A 282 -16.17 -1.92 23.38
CA ASP A 282 -14.96 -1.35 23.97
C ASP A 282 -15.25 -0.07 24.77
N LEU A 283 -16.04 0.85 24.22
CA LEU A 283 -16.37 2.09 24.91
C LEU A 283 -17.23 1.84 26.15
N ASP A 284 -18.11 0.85 26.14
CA ASP A 284 -18.91 0.51 27.30
C ASP A 284 -18.06 0.04 28.49
N LYS A 285 -16.98 -0.66 28.22
CA LYS A 285 -16.04 -1.16 29.23
C LYS A 285 -15.02 -0.10 29.68
N ASN A 286 -14.53 0.73 28.78
CA ASN A 286 -13.32 1.51 29.00
C ASN A 286 -13.52 3.04 28.98
N ALA A 287 -14.64 3.55 28.42
CA ALA A 287 -14.86 4.99 28.36
C ALA A 287 -15.18 5.58 29.72
N ALA A 288 -14.56 6.74 29.99
CA ALA A 288 -14.94 7.54 31.15
C ALA A 288 -16.40 7.99 31.06
N ARG A 289 -17.12 7.83 32.14
CA ARG A 289 -18.53 8.25 32.25
C ARG A 289 -18.64 9.48 33.13
N ALA A 290 -19.44 10.43 32.69
CA ALA A 290 -19.74 11.62 33.46
C ALA A 290 -21.25 11.85 33.49
N MET A 291 -21.76 12.19 34.66
CA MET A 291 -23.16 12.61 34.80
C MET A 291 -23.27 14.10 34.52
N CYS A 292 -24.22 14.50 33.70
CA CYS A 292 -24.51 15.89 33.41
C CYS A 292 -25.97 16.17 33.57
N VAL A 293 -26.33 17.23 34.32
CA VAL A 293 -27.71 17.72 34.47
C VAL A 293 -27.81 19.04 33.70
N ILE A 294 -28.55 19.03 32.58
CA ILE A 294 -28.62 20.19 31.66
C ILE A 294 -29.42 21.35 32.27
N ASN A 295 -30.47 21.07 33.00
CA ASN A 295 -31.28 22.08 33.69
C ASN A 295 -31.34 21.76 35.18
N PRO A 296 -30.31 22.05 35.95
CA PRO A 296 -30.24 21.64 37.35
C PRO A 296 -31.22 22.41 38.22
N LEU A 297 -31.92 21.68 39.08
CA LEU A 297 -32.66 22.28 40.18
C LEU A 297 -31.67 22.53 41.35
N LYS A 298 -31.56 23.79 41.77
CA LYS A 298 -30.73 24.16 42.92
C LYS A 298 -31.40 23.64 44.21
N ILE A 299 -30.72 22.72 44.90
CA ILE A 299 -31.11 22.24 46.21
C ILE A 299 -30.15 22.85 47.25
N THR A 300 -30.66 23.46 48.29
CA THR A 300 -29.89 24.03 49.40
C THR A 300 -30.09 23.16 50.65
N LEU A 301 -29.06 22.55 51.16
CA LEU A 301 -29.08 21.81 52.40
C LEU A 301 -28.88 22.76 53.57
N THR A 302 -29.90 23.04 54.35
CA THR A 302 -29.86 24.03 55.43
C THR A 302 -29.31 23.50 56.72
N ASN A 303 -29.19 22.17 56.85
CA ASN A 303 -28.69 21.43 57.99
C ASN A 303 -27.30 20.82 57.77
N PHE A 304 -26.59 21.26 56.76
CA PHE A 304 -25.21 20.81 56.48
C PHE A 304 -24.25 21.85 56.98
N GLU A 305 -23.13 21.44 57.58
CA GLU A 305 -22.12 22.28 58.19
C GLU A 305 -21.41 23.14 57.12
N GLU A 306 -21.31 24.45 57.33
CA GLU A 306 -20.75 25.41 56.38
C GLU A 306 -19.26 25.11 56.16
N GLY A 307 -18.85 24.99 54.88
CA GLY A 307 -17.48 24.69 54.46
C GLY A 307 -17.09 23.21 54.49
N LYS A 308 -17.96 22.31 54.95
CA LYS A 308 -17.71 20.89 54.92
C LYS A 308 -17.89 20.37 53.46
N VAL A 309 -16.91 19.54 53.04
CA VAL A 309 -16.97 18.85 51.73
C VAL A 309 -17.02 17.35 52.00
N GLU A 310 -18.01 16.68 51.48
CA GLU A 310 -18.09 15.21 51.47
C GLU A 310 -17.93 14.69 50.07
N GLN A 311 -17.05 13.69 49.91
CA GLN A 311 -16.92 12.94 48.66
C GLN A 311 -17.77 11.68 48.74
N LEU A 312 -18.71 11.58 47.80
CA LEU A 312 -19.57 10.41 47.67
C LEU A 312 -19.16 9.62 46.43
N SER A 313 -19.10 8.30 46.55
CA SER A 313 -18.86 7.39 45.44
C SER A 313 -20.14 6.62 45.14
N SER A 314 -20.50 6.58 43.85
CA SER A 314 -21.59 5.75 43.35
C SER A 314 -21.07 4.90 42.19
N ALA A 315 -21.38 3.61 42.19
CA ALA A 315 -21.05 2.75 41.07
C ALA A 315 -21.93 3.09 39.86
N ASN A 316 -21.31 3.19 38.72
CA ASN A 316 -22.01 3.24 37.45
C ASN A 316 -22.36 1.79 37.06
N HIS A 317 -23.62 1.47 37.01
CA HIS A 317 -24.13 0.19 36.52
C HIS A 317 -24.55 0.26 35.08
#